data_bd236440a108a3111a7c57c4610b3586
#
_entry.id   bd236440a108a3111a7c57c4610b3586
#
_cell.length_a   1.000
_cell.length_b   1.000
_cell.length_c   1.000
_cell.angle_alpha   90.00
_cell.angle_beta   90.00
_cell.angle_gamma   90.00
#
_symmetry.space_group_name_H-M   'P 1'
#
loop_
_entity.id
_entity.type
_entity.pdbx_description
1 polymer ?
#
loop_
_entity_poly.entity_id
_entity_poly.type
_entity_poly.pdbx_seq_one_letter_code
_entity_poly.pdbx_strand_id
1 'polypeptide(L)'
;TAGSITMTQDSPSTASYLFNLSNVTEDGFSYSGSSLKQRHTVISVSYFNMDSREIDYEVVEDTTAQAKLGIVKKDVKAFACTSRGQAQRLGKAILFSEQNESEVISFTTSIDAGAIVRPGSVISVNDPVRGGERRSGRINAATTTQITVDNITDLDTFTGSDKKCSVILPN
;
A
#
# COMPACT_ATOMS: atom_id res chain seq x y z
N THR A 1 20.57 21.71 -10.93
CA THR A 1 19.93 20.40 -11.13
C THR A 1 18.48 20.63 -11.51
N ALA A 2 18.12 20.38 -12.79
CA ALA A 2 16.74 20.46 -13.23
C ALA A 2 15.96 19.34 -12.54
N GLY A 3 15.03 19.69 -11.66
CA GLY A 3 14.11 18.73 -11.05
C GLY A 3 13.15 18.17 -12.11
N SER A 4 13.00 16.87 -12.19
CA SER A 4 11.98 16.24 -13.03
C SER A 4 10.72 15.99 -12.21
N ILE A 5 9.56 16.34 -12.79
CA ILE A 5 8.26 15.99 -12.23
C ILE A 5 7.88 14.61 -12.76
N THR A 6 7.69 13.64 -11.86
CA THR A 6 7.27 12.29 -12.21
C THR A 6 5.83 12.09 -11.74
N MET A 7 4.99 11.55 -12.59
CA MET A 7 3.64 11.14 -12.21
C MET A 7 3.62 9.64 -11.99
N THR A 8 2.97 9.22 -10.92
CA THR A 8 2.69 7.81 -10.64
C THR A 8 1.19 7.59 -10.69
N GLN A 9 0.77 6.47 -11.25
CA GLN A 9 -0.62 6.04 -11.27
C GLN A 9 -0.82 4.98 -10.20
N ASP A 10 -1.85 5.14 -9.39
CA ASP A 10 -2.30 4.10 -8.47
C ASP A 10 -2.99 3.00 -9.28
N SER A 11 -2.25 1.94 -9.56
CA SER A 11 -2.72 0.78 -10.31
C SER A 11 -2.02 -0.48 -9.82
N PRO A 12 -2.66 -1.66 -9.93
CA PRO A 12 -2.03 -2.92 -9.58
C PRO A 12 -0.71 -3.09 -10.34
N SER A 13 0.38 -3.29 -9.61
CA SER A 13 1.71 -3.55 -10.18
C SER A 13 2.47 -4.55 -9.33
N THR A 14 3.46 -5.20 -9.93
CA THR A 14 4.35 -6.10 -9.19
C THR A 14 5.22 -5.31 -8.23
N ALA A 15 5.44 -5.86 -7.03
CA ALA A 15 6.32 -5.24 -6.07
C ALA A 15 7.74 -5.10 -6.62
N SER A 16 8.30 -3.90 -6.54
CA SER A 16 9.64 -3.57 -7.02
C SER A 16 10.73 -4.03 -6.06
N TYR A 17 10.43 -4.15 -4.78
CA TYR A 17 11.37 -4.52 -3.73
C TYR A 17 10.68 -5.24 -2.57
N LEU A 18 11.41 -6.15 -1.91
CA LEU A 18 10.96 -6.86 -0.71
C LEU A 18 11.72 -6.35 0.51
N PHE A 19 11.01 -5.83 1.49
CA PHE A 19 11.54 -5.45 2.79
C PHE A 19 11.28 -6.53 3.83
N ASN A 20 12.31 -6.88 4.58
CA ASN A 20 12.27 -7.85 5.67
C ASN A 20 13.26 -7.43 6.77
N LEU A 21 13.35 -8.18 7.86
CA LEU A 21 14.27 -7.87 8.96
C LEU A 21 15.77 -7.89 8.57
N SER A 22 16.12 -8.41 7.39
CA SER A 22 17.52 -8.45 6.94
C SER A 22 17.96 -7.15 6.27
N ASN A 23 17.04 -6.36 5.73
CA ASN A 23 17.32 -5.11 5.01
C ASN A 23 16.67 -3.87 5.63
N VAL A 24 16.10 -4.03 6.82
CA VAL A 24 15.55 -2.95 7.66
C VAL A 24 16.47 -2.80 8.89
N THR A 25 16.55 -1.59 9.44
CA THR A 25 17.35 -1.33 10.65
C THR A 25 16.82 -2.09 11.86
N GLU A 26 17.61 -2.13 12.97
CA GLU A 26 17.27 -2.85 14.20
C GLU A 26 15.94 -2.41 14.83
N ASP A 27 15.45 -1.21 14.53
CA ASP A 27 14.14 -0.72 14.99
C ASP A 27 12.96 -1.50 14.39
N GLY A 28 13.19 -2.25 13.29
CA GLY A 28 12.19 -3.09 12.64
C GLY A 28 11.05 -2.30 12.00
N PHE A 29 9.85 -2.89 12.04
CA PHE A 29 8.64 -2.32 11.46
C PHE A 29 7.75 -1.71 12.54
N SER A 30 7.30 -0.49 12.32
CA SER A 30 6.32 0.20 13.15
C SER A 30 5.01 0.31 12.40
N TYR A 31 3.91 -0.04 13.06
CA TYR A 31 2.57 -0.04 12.48
C TYR A 31 1.70 1.02 13.12
N SER A 32 1.07 1.83 12.29
CA SER A 32 0.04 2.77 12.71
C SER A 32 -1.21 2.58 11.87
N GLY A 33 -2.37 2.63 12.48
CA GLY A 33 -3.63 2.40 11.78
C GLY A 33 -4.67 3.45 12.11
N SER A 34 -5.62 3.64 11.21
CA SER A 34 -6.79 4.47 11.45
C SER A 34 -7.80 3.75 12.36
N SER A 35 -8.38 4.49 13.30
CA SER A 35 -9.48 3.96 14.10
C SER A 35 -10.70 3.62 13.24
N LEU A 36 -11.42 2.55 13.58
CA LEU A 36 -12.70 2.21 12.93
C LEU A 36 -13.71 3.36 12.95
N LYS A 37 -13.68 4.18 14.00
CA LYS A 37 -14.57 5.34 14.13
C LYS A 37 -14.27 6.48 13.15
N GLN A 38 -13.09 6.48 12.55
CA GLN A 38 -12.66 7.49 11.57
C GLN A 38 -12.97 7.07 10.13
N ARG A 39 -13.46 5.85 9.92
CA ARG A 39 -13.79 5.35 8.58
C ARG A 39 -15.17 5.86 8.18
N HIS A 40 -15.21 6.52 7.06
CA HIS A 40 -16.45 7.03 6.50
C HIS A 40 -17.15 5.95 5.66
N THR A 41 -18.47 6.01 5.63
CA THR A 41 -19.31 5.08 4.87
C THR A 41 -20.10 5.78 3.78
N VAL A 42 -20.14 7.12 3.83
CA VAL A 42 -20.79 7.98 2.84
C VAL A 42 -19.87 9.14 2.52
N ILE A 43 -19.60 9.36 1.23
CA ILE A 43 -18.83 10.53 0.77
C ILE A 43 -19.68 11.37 -0.14
N SER A 44 -19.79 12.66 0.19
CA SER A 44 -20.43 13.67 -0.63
C SER A 44 -19.32 14.48 -1.34
N VAL A 45 -19.22 14.32 -2.64
CA VAL A 45 -18.21 15.00 -3.45
C VAL A 45 -18.83 16.19 -4.14
N SER A 46 -18.36 17.39 -3.82
CA SER A 46 -18.78 18.60 -4.55
C SER A 46 -17.88 18.82 -5.77
N TYR A 47 -18.48 19.09 -6.92
CA TYR A 47 -17.79 19.34 -8.17
C TYR A 47 -18.47 20.48 -8.95
N PHE A 48 -17.78 21.06 -9.93
CA PHE A 48 -18.36 22.07 -10.79
C PHE A 48 -19.03 21.42 -12.00
N ASN A 49 -20.34 21.53 -12.10
CA ASN A 49 -21.09 21.00 -13.23
C ASN A 49 -21.03 22.00 -14.38
N MET A 50 -20.45 21.59 -15.53
CA MET A 50 -20.29 22.45 -16.71
C MET A 50 -21.61 22.74 -17.39
N ASP A 51 -22.61 21.89 -17.27
CA ASP A 51 -23.91 22.05 -17.96
C ASP A 51 -24.77 23.08 -17.23
N SER A 52 -24.86 22.98 -15.90
CA SER A 52 -25.61 23.96 -15.08
C SER A 52 -24.79 25.20 -14.72
N ARG A 53 -23.44 25.13 -14.85
CA ARG A 53 -22.48 26.16 -14.40
C ARG A 53 -22.55 26.46 -12.89
N GLU A 54 -22.91 25.48 -12.12
CA GLU A 54 -23.05 25.56 -10.68
C GLU A 54 -22.27 24.44 -9.98
N ILE A 55 -22.10 24.58 -8.66
CA ILE A 55 -21.54 23.51 -7.83
C ILE A 55 -22.64 22.49 -7.58
N ASP A 56 -22.36 21.25 -7.97
CA ASP A 56 -23.23 20.11 -7.76
C ASP A 56 -22.57 19.08 -6.84
N TYR A 57 -23.34 18.12 -6.33
CA TYR A 57 -22.90 17.14 -5.36
C TYR A 57 -23.20 15.72 -5.86
N GLU A 58 -22.20 14.87 -5.78
CA GLU A 58 -22.35 13.43 -6.00
C GLU A 58 -22.14 12.70 -4.69
N VAL A 59 -23.11 11.86 -4.29
CA VAL A 59 -23.06 11.06 -3.07
C VAL A 59 -22.70 9.63 -3.43
N VAL A 60 -21.68 9.11 -2.77
CA VAL A 60 -21.20 7.75 -2.93
C VAL A 60 -21.30 7.04 -1.59
N GLU A 61 -21.87 5.84 -1.58
CA GLU A 61 -22.15 5.07 -0.38
C GLU A 61 -21.56 3.67 -0.47
N ASP A 62 -21.08 3.17 0.67
CA ASP A 62 -20.77 1.76 0.88
C ASP A 62 -21.76 1.14 1.83
N THR A 63 -22.77 0.46 1.29
CA THR A 63 -23.83 -0.17 2.05
C THR A 63 -23.34 -1.30 2.96
N THR A 64 -22.26 -1.98 2.57
CA THR A 64 -21.64 -3.05 3.36
C THR A 64 -20.97 -2.49 4.61
N ALA A 65 -20.23 -1.39 4.43
CA ALA A 65 -19.62 -0.68 5.55
C ALA A 65 -20.67 -0.01 6.45
N GLN A 66 -21.75 0.54 5.88
CA GLN A 66 -22.86 1.13 6.63
C GLN A 66 -23.54 0.12 7.57
N ALA A 67 -23.71 -1.12 7.12
CA ALA A 67 -24.31 -2.18 7.95
C ALA A 67 -23.49 -2.49 9.20
N LYS A 68 -22.16 -2.26 9.16
CA LYS A 68 -21.23 -2.54 10.28
C LYS A 68 -20.94 -1.32 11.15
N LEU A 69 -20.74 -0.16 10.53
CA LEU A 69 -20.22 1.05 11.16
C LEU A 69 -21.29 2.14 11.32
N GLY A 70 -22.47 1.95 10.70
CA GLY A 70 -23.48 3.00 10.60
C GLY A 70 -23.15 4.03 9.51
N ILE A 71 -23.92 5.13 9.50
CA ILE A 71 -23.73 6.20 8.52
C ILE A 71 -22.75 7.23 9.07
N VAL A 72 -21.55 7.23 8.51
CA VAL A 72 -20.50 8.24 8.82
C VAL A 72 -20.18 9.00 7.55
N LYS A 73 -20.58 10.27 7.50
CA LYS A 73 -20.49 11.11 6.30
C LYS A 73 -19.23 11.97 6.29
N LYS A 74 -18.61 12.10 5.09
CA LYS A 74 -17.52 13.02 4.80
C LYS A 74 -17.84 13.87 3.58
N ASP A 75 -17.61 15.17 3.66
CA ASP A 75 -17.74 16.07 2.53
C ASP A 75 -16.35 16.35 1.92
N VAL A 76 -16.23 16.17 0.61
CA VAL A 76 -14.98 16.34 -0.15
C VAL A 76 -15.22 17.32 -1.30
N LYS A 77 -14.31 18.28 -1.44
CA LYS A 77 -14.32 19.20 -2.59
C LYS A 77 -13.39 18.66 -3.68
N ALA A 78 -13.95 18.29 -4.83
CA ALA A 78 -13.17 17.83 -5.97
C ALA A 78 -12.67 19.04 -6.77
N PHE A 79 -11.43 19.46 -6.50
CA PHE A 79 -10.81 20.56 -7.23
C PHE A 79 -10.63 20.20 -8.71
N ALA A 80 -10.95 21.14 -9.60
CA ALA A 80 -10.87 20.96 -11.05
C ALA A 80 -11.69 19.79 -11.64
N CYS A 81 -12.64 19.24 -10.88
CA CYS A 81 -13.56 18.22 -11.37
C CYS A 81 -14.79 18.87 -11.97
N THR A 82 -15.06 18.56 -13.25
CA THR A 82 -16.17 19.15 -14.01
C THR A 82 -17.20 18.11 -14.45
N SER A 83 -17.02 16.85 -14.08
CA SER A 83 -17.89 15.77 -14.50
C SER A 83 -18.38 14.95 -13.32
N ARG A 84 -19.67 14.63 -13.32
CA ARG A 84 -20.31 13.76 -12.32
C ARG A 84 -19.62 12.41 -12.20
N GLY A 85 -19.26 11.79 -13.34
CA GLY A 85 -18.60 10.48 -13.35
C GLY A 85 -17.19 10.51 -12.73
N GLN A 86 -16.48 11.64 -12.85
CA GLN A 86 -15.19 11.82 -12.19
C GLN A 86 -15.37 12.00 -10.67
N ALA A 87 -16.36 12.80 -10.25
CA ALA A 87 -16.69 12.96 -8.83
C ALA A 87 -17.07 11.62 -8.19
N GLN A 88 -17.87 10.79 -8.87
CA GLN A 88 -18.24 9.47 -8.42
C GLN A 88 -17.04 8.53 -8.26
N ARG A 89 -16.12 8.52 -9.24
CA ARG A 89 -14.89 7.72 -9.15
C ARG A 89 -14.01 8.17 -8.00
N LEU A 90 -13.86 9.47 -7.78
CA LEU A 90 -13.12 10.02 -6.66
C LEU A 90 -13.74 9.58 -5.32
N GLY A 91 -15.05 9.68 -5.16
CA GLY A 91 -15.74 9.23 -3.96
C GLY A 91 -15.56 7.74 -3.70
N LYS A 92 -15.66 6.90 -4.74
CA LYS A 92 -15.41 5.45 -4.64
C LYS A 92 -13.96 5.14 -4.26
N ALA A 93 -12.99 5.83 -4.85
CA ALA A 93 -11.58 5.63 -4.53
C ALA A 93 -11.28 5.96 -3.07
N ILE A 94 -11.83 7.06 -2.55
CA ILE A 94 -11.65 7.45 -1.14
C ILE A 94 -12.30 6.41 -0.21
N LEU A 95 -13.54 5.95 -0.48
CA LEU A 95 -14.18 4.91 0.32
C LEU A 95 -13.37 3.61 0.30
N PHE A 96 -12.89 3.20 -0.85
CA PHE A 96 -12.07 2.00 -1.01
C PHE A 96 -10.78 2.09 -0.19
N SER A 97 -10.05 3.20 -0.31
CA SER A 97 -8.81 3.45 0.43
C SER A 97 -9.05 3.45 1.95
N GLU A 98 -10.07 4.17 2.43
CA GLU A 98 -10.37 4.20 3.87
C GLU A 98 -10.79 2.84 4.45
N GLN A 99 -11.39 1.96 3.65
CA GLN A 99 -11.81 0.62 4.10
C GLN A 99 -10.67 -0.42 4.00
N ASN A 100 -9.84 -0.35 2.96
CA ASN A 100 -8.86 -1.39 2.66
C ASN A 100 -7.42 -0.99 3.03
N GLU A 101 -7.07 0.30 2.94
CA GLU A 101 -5.73 0.82 3.20
C GLU A 101 -5.66 1.50 4.57
N SER A 102 -6.09 0.77 5.59
CA SER A 102 -6.25 1.33 6.94
C SER A 102 -4.97 1.36 7.77
N GLU A 103 -3.86 0.89 7.22
CA GLU A 103 -2.63 0.66 7.95
C GLU A 103 -1.43 1.31 7.26
N VAL A 104 -0.60 1.99 8.03
CA VAL A 104 0.67 2.59 7.59
C VAL A 104 1.80 1.85 8.27
N ILE A 105 2.76 1.38 7.48
CA ILE A 105 3.96 0.72 7.94
C ILE A 105 5.12 1.69 7.81
N SER A 106 5.82 1.96 8.90
CA SER A 106 7.01 2.82 8.94
C SER A 106 8.23 1.99 9.32
N PHE A 107 9.30 2.14 8.58
CA PHE A 107 10.58 1.49 8.84
C PHE A 107 11.73 2.30 8.24
N THR A 108 12.94 2.05 8.72
CA THR A 108 14.17 2.67 8.21
C THR A 108 15.00 1.61 7.50
N THR A 109 15.57 1.97 6.36
CA THR A 109 16.36 1.06 5.53
C THR A 109 17.65 1.74 5.05
N SER A 110 18.55 0.97 4.43
CA SER A 110 19.78 1.47 3.86
C SER A 110 19.54 2.37 2.63
N ILE A 111 20.54 3.20 2.30
CA ILE A 111 20.50 4.08 1.12
C ILE A 111 20.36 3.29 -0.18
N ASP A 112 20.90 2.07 -0.24
CA ASP A 112 20.84 1.23 -1.44
C ASP A 112 19.40 0.86 -1.82
N ALA A 113 18.58 0.53 -0.84
CA ALA A 113 17.16 0.30 -1.07
C ALA A 113 16.43 1.57 -1.52
N GLY A 114 16.82 2.74 -0.97
CA GLY A 114 16.28 4.03 -1.38
C GLY A 114 16.65 4.44 -2.83
N ALA A 115 17.71 3.88 -3.39
CA ALA A 115 18.07 4.11 -4.80
C ALA A 115 17.16 3.31 -5.77
N ILE A 116 16.64 2.17 -5.33
CA ILE A 116 15.79 1.28 -6.13
C ILE A 116 14.33 1.69 -6.03
N VAL A 117 13.87 2.00 -4.81
CA VAL A 117 12.46 2.30 -4.53
C VAL A 117 12.20 3.80 -4.67
N ARG A 118 11.19 4.15 -5.45
CA ARG A 118 10.75 5.54 -5.65
C ARG A 118 9.40 5.76 -4.99
N PRO A 119 9.07 6.99 -4.58
CA PRO A 119 7.71 7.32 -4.13
C PRO A 119 6.65 6.88 -5.15
N GLY A 120 5.60 6.20 -4.70
CA GLY A 120 4.56 5.61 -5.54
C GLY A 120 4.87 4.21 -6.09
N SER A 121 6.03 3.62 -5.77
CA SER A 121 6.33 2.22 -6.12
C SER A 121 5.62 1.27 -5.17
N VAL A 122 5.12 0.15 -5.70
CA VAL A 122 4.61 -0.95 -4.88
C VAL A 122 5.78 -1.73 -4.30
N ILE A 123 5.74 -1.98 -3.01
CA ILE A 123 6.74 -2.75 -2.26
C ILE A 123 6.07 -3.92 -1.54
N SER A 124 6.83 -4.98 -1.29
CA SER A 124 6.42 -6.06 -0.40
C SER A 124 7.08 -5.91 0.95
N VAL A 125 6.34 -6.14 2.02
CA VAL A 125 6.87 -6.17 3.39
C VAL A 125 6.63 -7.54 3.97
N ASN A 126 7.69 -8.15 4.49
CA ASN A 126 7.62 -9.42 5.20
C ASN A 126 8.11 -9.24 6.64
N ASP A 127 7.16 -9.03 7.54
CA ASP A 127 7.42 -8.97 8.97
C ASP A 127 7.03 -10.31 9.62
N PRO A 128 8.01 -11.10 10.10
CA PRO A 128 7.72 -12.39 10.73
C PRO A 128 6.98 -12.27 12.06
N VAL A 129 7.08 -11.12 12.75
CA VAL A 129 6.35 -10.90 14.01
C VAL A 129 4.85 -10.82 13.75
N ARG A 130 4.46 -10.21 12.64
CA ARG A 130 3.06 -10.03 12.28
C ARG A 130 2.52 -11.15 11.40
N GLY A 131 3.36 -11.66 10.50
CA GLY A 131 3.01 -12.78 9.62
C GLY A 131 3.06 -14.16 10.30
N GLY A 132 3.63 -14.24 11.50
CA GLY A 132 3.77 -15.51 12.26
C GLY A 132 4.78 -16.49 11.66
N GLU A 133 5.41 -16.17 10.53
CA GLU A 133 6.36 -17.03 9.84
C GLU A 133 7.65 -16.27 9.52
N ARG A 134 8.78 -16.84 9.92
CA ARG A 134 10.09 -16.31 9.55
C ARG A 134 10.42 -16.69 8.11
N ARG A 135 10.41 -15.69 7.22
CA ARG A 135 10.74 -15.85 5.79
C ARG A 135 12.11 -15.27 5.42
N SER A 136 12.99 -15.12 6.39
CA SER A 136 14.36 -14.63 6.21
C SER A 136 15.32 -15.47 7.04
N GLY A 137 16.54 -15.68 6.55
CA GLY A 137 17.56 -16.46 7.22
C GLY A 137 18.96 -16.09 6.76
N ARG A 138 19.97 -16.62 7.45
CA ARG A 138 21.37 -16.51 7.03
C ARG A 138 21.70 -17.60 6.03
N ILE A 139 22.53 -17.28 5.07
CA ILE A 139 23.06 -18.26 4.12
C ILE A 139 24.14 -19.07 4.81
N ASN A 140 23.91 -20.37 4.99
CA ASN A 140 24.89 -21.30 5.53
C ASN A 140 25.81 -21.88 4.45
N ALA A 141 25.26 -22.11 3.27
CA ALA A 141 26.00 -22.62 2.12
C ALA A 141 25.33 -22.15 0.82
N ALA A 142 26.11 -21.92 -0.22
CA ALA A 142 25.63 -21.59 -1.54
C ALA A 142 26.40 -22.37 -2.59
N THR A 143 25.67 -22.89 -3.56
CA THR A 143 26.21 -23.48 -4.80
C THR A 143 25.70 -22.66 -5.99
N THR A 144 26.10 -23.01 -7.18
CA THR A 144 25.62 -22.34 -8.40
C THR A 144 24.11 -22.47 -8.63
N THR A 145 23.45 -23.44 -7.99
CA THR A 145 22.03 -23.77 -8.21
C THR A 145 21.20 -23.80 -6.93
N GLN A 146 21.83 -23.79 -5.76
CA GLN A 146 21.15 -23.92 -4.46
C GLN A 146 21.73 -23.00 -3.41
N ILE A 147 20.85 -22.45 -2.59
CA ILE A 147 21.21 -21.68 -1.40
C ILE A 147 20.61 -22.40 -0.19
N THR A 148 21.46 -22.75 0.77
CA THR A 148 21.04 -23.34 2.05
C THR A 148 20.99 -22.24 3.10
N VAL A 149 19.83 -22.07 3.72
CA VAL A 149 19.59 -21.04 4.76
C VAL A 149 19.32 -21.70 6.11
N ASP A 150 19.66 -20.98 7.19
CA ASP A 150 19.29 -21.40 8.52
C ASP A 150 17.79 -21.18 8.75
N ASN A 151 17.15 -22.13 9.39
CA ASN A 151 15.83 -22.02 10.02
C ASN A 151 14.78 -21.21 9.23
N ILE A 152 14.49 -21.61 8.00
CA ILE A 152 13.30 -21.16 7.27
C ILE A 152 12.18 -22.17 7.52
N THR A 153 11.07 -21.68 8.05
CA THR A 153 9.85 -22.48 8.17
C THR A 153 9.26 -22.64 6.77
N ASP A 154 9.13 -23.87 6.37
CA ASP A 154 8.37 -24.40 5.22
C ASP A 154 8.19 -23.48 3.99
N LEU A 155 9.15 -23.55 3.06
CA LEU A 155 9.05 -22.89 1.75
C LEU A 155 7.96 -23.52 0.84
N ASP A 156 7.44 -24.69 1.20
CA ASP A 156 6.44 -25.40 0.40
C ASP A 156 5.05 -24.81 0.51
N THR A 157 4.78 -23.98 1.53
CA THR A 157 3.51 -23.24 1.65
C THR A 157 3.39 -22.06 0.66
N PHE A 158 4.44 -21.74 -0.08
CA PHE A 158 4.36 -20.75 -1.16
C PHE A 158 3.62 -21.30 -2.37
N THR A 159 2.33 -21.08 -2.43
CA THR A 159 1.50 -21.32 -3.61
C THR A 159 1.63 -20.15 -4.60
N GLY A 160 2.62 -20.18 -5.45
CA GLY A 160 2.82 -19.20 -6.52
C GLY A 160 3.95 -19.59 -7.44
N SER A 161 3.82 -19.28 -8.73
CA SER A 161 4.81 -19.60 -9.74
C SER A 161 6.08 -18.74 -9.68
N ASP A 162 6.02 -17.57 -9.06
CA ASP A 162 7.11 -16.59 -9.00
C ASP A 162 7.67 -16.44 -7.58
N LYS A 163 8.50 -17.40 -7.17
CA LYS A 163 9.25 -17.29 -5.90
C LYS A 163 10.44 -16.34 -6.11
N LYS A 164 10.43 -15.20 -5.43
CA LYS A 164 11.54 -14.25 -5.45
C LYS A 164 12.28 -14.27 -4.12
N CYS A 165 13.60 -14.28 -4.14
CA CYS A 165 14.43 -14.07 -2.95
C CYS A 165 15.32 -12.84 -3.13
N SER A 166 15.54 -12.11 -2.06
CA SER A 166 16.50 -11.02 -2.00
C SER A 166 17.73 -11.49 -1.22
N VAL A 167 18.91 -11.42 -1.82
CA VAL A 167 20.18 -11.80 -1.19
C VAL A 167 20.98 -10.55 -0.94
N ILE A 168 21.38 -10.34 0.32
CA ILE A 168 22.29 -9.25 0.72
C ILE A 168 23.68 -9.86 0.83
N LEU A 169 24.59 -9.34 0.04
CA LEU A 169 25.99 -9.73 0.07
C LEU A 169 26.72 -8.92 1.16
N PRO A 170 27.66 -9.54 1.90
CA PRO A 170 28.52 -8.78 2.79
C PRO A 170 29.40 -7.84 1.98
N ASN A 171 29.56 -6.61 2.46
CA ASN A 171 30.51 -5.63 1.95
C ASN A 171 31.95 -6.03 2.30
#